data_70e4258e15ee645ec44e20287ccf35dc
#
_entry.id   70e4258e15ee645ec44e20287ccf35dc
#
_cell.length_a   1.000
_cell.length_b   1.000
_cell.length_c   1.000
_cell.angle_alpha   90.00
_cell.angle_beta   90.00
_cell.angle_gamma   90.00
#
_symmetry.space_group_name_H-M   'P 1'
#
loop_
_entity.id
_entity.type
_entity.pdbx_description
1 polymer ?
#
loop_
_entity_poly.entity_id
_entity_poly.type
_entity_poly.pdbx_seq_one_letter_code
_entity_poly.pdbx_strand_id
1 'polypeptide(L)'
;YMFDSDNAITLIENHEYNALCFNFKETKGGHLRKHLIKNIIQHYETLKQFQNRQKEYEDYLDWFKTLPLYYETDTFRAVHACWDKKSIDYLRQLLVNDRFTDELIYQSVKKETPLHEAVELTLKGKEIKMPEGLFFMDKDGTRRTEIRIKWWENPSDMTYKSISIEPLENLPEYPIESTELLSDDYYQSKDKFVFFGHYWLKGEPSLYKENICCLDYSVAKGGHLAAYRLDEENILDRNKFIYV
;
A
#
# COMPACT_ATOMS: atom_id res chain seq x y z
N TYR A 1 -3.72 22.70 5.55
CA TYR A 1 -4.63 23.46 6.46
C TYR A 1 -5.15 22.58 7.60
N MET A 2 -5.84 21.45 7.28
CA MET A 2 -6.30 20.50 8.33
C MET A 2 -5.14 19.76 8.99
N PHE A 3 -4.12 19.38 8.22
CA PHE A 3 -2.92 18.73 8.71
C PHE A 3 -2.12 19.63 9.65
N ASP A 4 -1.91 20.91 9.27
CA ASP A 4 -1.14 21.87 10.07
C ASP A 4 -1.81 22.24 11.40
N SER A 5 -3.11 21.98 11.54
CA SER A 5 -3.89 22.24 12.76
C SER A 5 -4.09 21.00 13.63
N ASP A 6 -3.38 19.90 13.38
CA ASP A 6 -3.51 18.60 14.04
C ASP A 6 -4.92 17.97 13.95
N ASN A 7 -5.74 18.43 12.99
CA ASN A 7 -7.09 17.92 12.76
C ASN A 7 -7.15 16.79 11.72
N ALA A 8 -6.01 16.43 11.13
CA ALA A 8 -5.90 15.34 10.17
C ALA A 8 -4.52 14.67 10.24
N ILE A 9 -4.48 13.39 9.99
CA ILE A 9 -3.25 12.61 9.81
C ILE A 9 -3.24 12.08 8.39
N THR A 10 -2.13 12.32 7.69
CA THR A 10 -1.89 11.80 6.34
C THR A 10 -0.79 10.77 6.40
N LEU A 11 -1.01 9.61 5.81
CA LEU A 11 0.02 8.56 5.69
C LEU A 11 0.82 8.74 4.41
N ILE A 12 2.09 8.33 4.43
CA ILE A 12 2.87 8.22 3.21
C ILE A 12 2.37 7.02 2.39
N GLU A 13 2.18 7.25 1.11
CA GLU A 13 1.77 6.22 0.16
C GLU A 13 2.93 5.78 -0.74
N ASN A 14 2.69 4.78 -1.58
CA ASN A 14 3.71 4.31 -2.51
C ASN A 14 4.12 5.37 -3.55
N HIS A 15 3.27 6.34 -3.86
CA HIS A 15 3.58 7.44 -4.79
C HIS A 15 4.54 8.45 -4.17
N GLU A 16 4.30 8.91 -2.94
CA GLU A 16 5.19 9.80 -2.20
C GLU A 16 6.54 9.15 -1.93
N TYR A 17 6.54 7.89 -1.47
CA TYR A 17 7.76 7.11 -1.29
C TYR A 17 8.57 6.98 -2.60
N ASN A 18 7.89 6.68 -3.71
CA ASN A 18 8.54 6.62 -5.01
C ASN A 18 9.09 7.98 -5.46
N ALA A 19 8.39 9.09 -5.16
CA ALA A 19 8.86 10.44 -5.43
C ALA A 19 10.13 10.77 -4.63
N LEU A 20 10.16 10.42 -3.35
CA LEU A 20 11.37 10.54 -2.53
C LEU A 20 12.53 9.75 -3.16
N CYS A 21 12.35 8.46 -3.43
CA CYS A 21 13.38 7.62 -4.05
C CYS A 21 13.82 8.11 -5.44
N PHE A 22 12.91 8.73 -6.22
CA PHE A 22 13.23 9.30 -7.52
C PHE A 22 14.14 10.53 -7.43
N ASN A 23 14.04 11.31 -6.35
CA ASN A 23 14.81 12.54 -6.14
C ASN A 23 16.06 12.34 -5.26
N PHE A 24 16.11 11.33 -4.40
CA PHE A 24 17.28 11.03 -3.57
C PHE A 24 18.44 10.53 -4.42
N LYS A 25 19.59 11.20 -4.32
CA LYS A 25 20.81 10.85 -5.06
C LYS A 25 21.60 9.77 -4.35
N GLU A 26 22.03 8.75 -5.07
CA GLU A 26 23.00 7.78 -4.56
C GLU A 26 24.40 8.37 -4.41
N THR A 27 25.14 7.92 -3.41
CA THR A 27 26.54 8.35 -3.18
C THR A 27 27.49 8.03 -4.35
N LYS A 28 27.18 7.00 -5.13
CA LYS A 28 27.95 6.58 -6.31
C LYS A 28 27.47 7.22 -7.62
N GLY A 29 26.52 8.15 -7.53
CA GLY A 29 25.88 8.80 -8.67
C GLY A 29 24.61 8.10 -9.14
N GLY A 30 23.64 8.86 -9.64
CA GLY A 30 22.30 8.40 -9.98
C GLY A 30 21.29 8.68 -8.85
N HIS A 31 20.17 7.97 -8.87
CA HIS A 31 19.07 8.13 -7.91
C HIS A 31 18.63 6.77 -7.38
N LEU A 32 18.10 6.73 -6.16
CA LEU A 32 17.62 5.50 -5.50
C LEU A 32 16.59 4.78 -6.37
N ARG A 33 15.65 5.51 -6.94
CA ARG A 33 14.80 5.02 -8.02
C ARG A 33 15.37 5.46 -9.36
N LYS A 34 15.98 4.53 -10.09
CA LYS A 34 16.64 4.82 -11.39
C LYS A 34 15.68 5.53 -12.35
N HIS A 35 16.17 6.54 -13.06
CA HIS A 35 15.42 7.29 -14.08
C HIS A 35 15.29 6.49 -15.40
N LEU A 36 14.78 5.26 -15.30
CA LEU A 36 14.40 4.46 -16.46
C LEU A 36 13.11 5.02 -17.07
N ILE A 37 12.92 4.83 -18.37
CA ILE A 37 11.75 5.33 -19.12
C ILE A 37 10.44 5.02 -18.38
N LYS A 38 10.24 3.77 -17.93
CA LYS A 38 9.05 3.37 -17.18
C LYS A 38 8.83 4.19 -15.90
N ASN A 39 9.91 4.48 -15.16
CA ASN A 39 9.82 5.23 -13.90
C ASN A 39 9.57 6.72 -14.14
N ILE A 40 10.14 7.26 -15.23
CA ILE A 40 9.88 8.63 -15.68
C ILE A 40 8.41 8.77 -16.10
N ILE A 41 7.87 7.82 -16.89
CA ILE A 41 6.45 7.85 -17.31
C ILE A 41 5.53 7.80 -16.09
N GLN A 42 5.81 6.95 -15.12
CA GLN A 42 5.01 6.85 -13.89
C GLN A 42 5.04 8.14 -13.05
N HIS A 43 6.08 8.94 -13.18
CA HIS A 43 6.26 10.20 -12.44
C HIS A 43 6.02 11.45 -13.32
N TYR A 44 5.69 11.25 -14.58
CA TYR A 44 5.67 12.31 -15.60
C TYR A 44 4.72 13.45 -15.28
N GLU A 45 3.48 13.17 -14.87
CA GLU A 45 2.51 14.24 -14.59
C GLU A 45 2.95 15.12 -13.42
N THR A 46 3.57 14.53 -12.38
CA THR A 46 4.17 15.28 -11.28
C THR A 46 5.28 16.19 -11.79
N LEU A 47 6.24 15.64 -12.53
CA LEU A 47 7.35 16.44 -13.09
C LEU A 47 6.86 17.56 -13.99
N LYS A 48 5.84 17.32 -14.79
CA LYS A 48 5.24 18.30 -15.69
C LYS A 48 4.56 19.44 -14.92
N GLN A 49 3.81 19.14 -13.87
CA GLN A 49 3.11 20.13 -13.06
C GLN A 49 4.09 21.02 -12.27
N PHE A 50 5.23 20.47 -11.84
CA PHE A 50 6.27 21.19 -11.14
C PHE A 50 7.37 21.74 -12.04
N GLN A 51 7.27 21.61 -13.35
CA GLN A 51 8.17 22.27 -14.30
C GLN A 51 8.14 23.79 -14.02
N ASN A 52 9.25 24.40 -13.73
CA ASN A 52 9.40 25.80 -13.29
C ASN A 52 8.88 26.10 -11.85
N ARG A 53 8.61 25.09 -11.04
CA ARG A 53 8.23 25.22 -9.63
C ARG A 53 9.10 24.35 -8.74
N GLN A 54 10.41 24.37 -9.00
CA GLN A 54 11.33 23.44 -8.33
C GLN A 54 11.32 23.59 -6.81
N LYS A 55 11.27 24.83 -6.30
CA LYS A 55 11.23 25.08 -4.86
C LYS A 55 9.97 24.53 -4.21
N GLU A 56 8.81 24.69 -4.84
CA GLU A 56 7.54 24.14 -4.35
C GLU A 56 7.59 22.61 -4.33
N TYR A 57 8.21 21.99 -5.34
CA TYR A 57 8.38 20.53 -5.37
C TYR A 57 9.30 20.03 -4.25
N GLU A 58 10.39 20.72 -3.97
CA GLU A 58 11.29 20.43 -2.86
C GLU A 58 10.56 20.52 -1.51
N ASP A 59 9.73 21.55 -1.32
CA ASP A 59 8.90 21.70 -0.11
C ASP A 59 7.92 20.52 0.06
N TYR A 60 7.32 20.00 -1.04
CA TYR A 60 6.50 18.78 -0.99
C TYR A 60 7.32 17.55 -0.66
N LEU A 61 8.51 17.37 -1.22
CA LEU A 61 9.38 16.24 -0.89
C LEU A 61 9.80 16.27 0.59
N ASP A 62 10.10 17.45 1.13
CA ASP A 62 10.38 17.61 2.56
C ASP A 62 9.15 17.29 3.42
N TRP A 63 7.96 17.71 2.98
CA TRP A 63 6.71 17.33 3.66
C TRP A 63 6.46 15.82 3.61
N PHE A 64 6.67 15.13 2.48
CA PHE A 64 6.50 13.68 2.39
C PHE A 64 7.35 12.90 3.40
N LYS A 65 8.55 13.38 3.73
CA LYS A 65 9.39 12.78 4.78
C LYS A 65 8.79 12.88 6.18
N THR A 66 7.90 13.83 6.40
CA THR A 66 7.21 14.00 7.68
C THR A 66 5.99 13.10 7.85
N LEU A 67 5.56 12.41 6.80
CA LEU A 67 4.38 11.57 6.84
C LEU A 67 4.69 10.23 7.52
N PRO A 68 3.84 9.76 8.47
CA PRO A 68 3.99 8.43 9.06
C PRO A 68 3.64 7.34 8.04
N LEU A 69 4.27 6.18 8.20
CA LEU A 69 4.08 5.02 7.33
C LEU A 69 2.77 4.27 7.65
N TYR A 70 2.35 4.33 8.88
CA TYR A 70 1.10 3.76 9.39
C TYR A 70 0.60 4.60 10.58
N TYR A 71 -0.63 4.36 10.98
CA TYR A 71 -1.21 4.97 12.17
C TYR A 71 -1.97 3.91 12.98
N GLU A 72 -1.81 3.92 14.29
CA GLU A 72 -2.49 3.00 15.18
C GLU A 72 -3.01 3.71 16.43
N THR A 73 -4.27 3.44 16.77
CA THR A 73 -4.91 3.83 18.00
C THR A 73 -5.26 2.61 18.85
N ASP A 74 -5.97 2.80 19.95
CA ASP A 74 -6.49 1.69 20.75
C ASP A 74 -7.55 0.87 20.01
N THR A 75 -8.28 1.49 19.09
CA THR A 75 -9.45 0.90 18.41
C THR A 75 -9.19 0.55 16.94
N PHE A 76 -8.41 1.32 16.23
CA PHE A 76 -8.20 1.11 14.80
C PHE A 76 -6.75 1.29 14.34
N ARG A 77 -6.50 0.80 13.15
CA ARG A 77 -5.25 0.90 12.39
C ARG A 77 -5.52 1.51 11.02
N ALA A 78 -4.58 2.28 10.52
CA ALA A 78 -4.59 2.77 9.16
C ALA A 78 -3.23 2.54 8.50
N VAL A 79 -3.24 2.09 7.25
CA VAL A 79 -2.04 1.80 6.45
C VAL A 79 -2.35 2.02 4.97
N HIS A 80 -1.33 2.29 4.15
CA HIS A 80 -1.59 2.48 2.74
C HIS A 80 -2.10 1.21 2.04
N ALA A 81 -1.43 0.04 2.23
CA ALA A 81 -1.81 -1.18 1.52
C ALA A 81 -2.03 -2.41 2.40
N CYS A 82 -1.07 -2.80 3.24
CA CYS A 82 -1.15 -4.04 4.02
C CYS A 82 -0.67 -3.83 5.45
N TRP A 83 -1.49 -4.23 6.41
CA TRP A 83 -1.10 -4.32 7.82
C TRP A 83 -0.54 -5.71 8.11
N ASP A 84 0.70 -5.96 7.74
CA ASP A 84 1.42 -7.16 8.15
C ASP A 84 2.04 -6.95 9.51
N LYS A 85 1.62 -7.73 10.50
CA LYS A 85 2.05 -7.53 11.89
C LYS A 85 3.56 -7.63 12.06
N LYS A 86 4.21 -8.58 11.39
CA LYS A 86 5.66 -8.78 11.52
C LYS A 86 6.43 -7.61 10.93
N SER A 87 6.00 -7.15 9.76
CA SER A 87 6.57 -5.98 9.09
C SER A 87 6.36 -4.71 9.89
N ILE A 88 5.16 -4.47 10.42
CA ILE A 88 4.88 -3.29 11.25
C ILE A 88 5.70 -3.33 12.55
N ASP A 89 5.77 -4.46 13.24
CA ASP A 89 6.57 -4.61 14.48
C ASP A 89 8.07 -4.40 14.21
N TYR A 90 8.57 -4.83 13.04
CA TYR A 90 9.94 -4.57 12.62
C TYR A 90 10.19 -3.10 12.29
N LEU A 91 9.29 -2.48 11.50
CA LEU A 91 9.37 -1.07 11.14
C LEU A 91 9.30 -0.15 12.37
N ARG A 92 8.45 -0.48 13.35
CA ARG A 92 8.32 0.27 14.62
C ARG A 92 9.64 0.38 15.39
N GLN A 93 10.55 -0.59 15.26
CA GLN A 93 11.85 -0.56 15.91
C GLN A 93 12.87 0.35 15.21
N LEU A 94 12.63 0.66 13.92
CA LEU A 94 13.55 1.41 13.07
C LEU A 94 13.10 2.83 12.82
N LEU A 95 11.80 3.04 12.66
CA LEU A 95 11.22 4.34 12.34
C LEU A 95 11.30 5.29 13.54
N VAL A 96 11.45 6.57 13.28
CA VAL A 96 11.42 7.62 14.30
C VAL A 96 10.04 8.29 14.27
N ASN A 97 9.23 8.06 15.31
CA ASN A 97 7.83 8.51 15.35
C ASN A 97 7.03 8.03 14.12
N ASP A 98 7.20 6.75 13.76
CA ASP A 98 6.57 6.08 12.60
C ASP A 98 6.91 6.68 11.23
N ARG A 99 8.01 7.46 11.13
CA ARG A 99 8.47 8.17 9.93
C ARG A 99 9.85 7.71 9.48
N PHE A 100 10.08 7.83 8.18
CA PHE A 100 11.40 7.59 7.62
C PHE A 100 12.39 8.69 8.02
N THR A 101 13.62 8.27 8.32
CA THR A 101 14.80 9.13 8.22
C THR A 101 15.39 9.02 6.82
N ASP A 102 16.21 9.99 6.41
CA ASP A 102 16.91 9.92 5.12
C ASP A 102 17.72 8.61 5.01
N GLU A 103 18.43 8.20 6.08
CA GLU A 103 19.20 6.96 6.12
C GLU A 103 18.31 5.72 5.89
N LEU A 104 17.13 5.67 6.52
CA LEU A 104 16.19 4.56 6.32
C LEU A 104 15.64 4.53 4.88
N ILE A 105 15.42 5.68 4.23
CA ILE A 105 15.06 5.74 2.82
C ILE A 105 16.16 5.12 1.96
N TYR A 106 17.45 5.45 2.21
CA TYR A 106 18.58 4.83 1.51
C TYR A 106 18.68 3.33 1.72
N GLN A 107 18.37 2.85 2.90
CA GLN A 107 18.44 1.43 3.22
C GLN A 107 17.23 0.65 2.65
N SER A 108 16.04 1.24 2.64
CA SER A 108 14.79 0.60 2.25
C SER A 108 14.71 0.21 0.76
N VAL A 109 15.54 0.81 -0.10
CA VAL A 109 15.61 0.44 -1.52
C VAL A 109 16.51 -0.75 -1.81
N LYS A 110 17.26 -1.23 -0.81
CA LYS A 110 18.15 -2.39 -0.96
C LYS A 110 17.33 -3.67 -0.96
N LYS A 111 17.16 -4.26 -2.14
CA LYS A 111 16.42 -5.51 -2.31
C LYS A 111 16.97 -6.63 -1.43
N GLU A 112 16.13 -7.60 -1.15
CA GLU A 112 16.48 -8.79 -0.35
C GLU A 112 16.93 -8.45 1.08
N THR A 113 16.43 -7.34 1.62
CA THR A 113 16.61 -6.96 3.02
C THR A 113 15.27 -6.93 3.75
N PRO A 114 15.22 -7.27 5.04
CA PRO A 114 13.98 -7.21 5.82
C PRO A 114 13.31 -5.83 5.79
N LEU A 115 14.10 -4.75 5.74
CA LEU A 115 13.55 -3.39 5.65
C LEU A 115 12.86 -3.15 4.30
N HIS A 116 13.48 -3.58 3.19
CA HIS A 116 12.88 -3.47 1.87
C HIS A 116 11.55 -4.24 1.80
N GLU A 117 11.55 -5.48 2.26
CA GLU A 117 10.36 -6.35 2.26
C GLU A 117 9.24 -5.75 3.11
N ALA A 118 9.54 -5.28 4.32
CA ALA A 118 8.56 -4.66 5.19
C ALA A 118 7.95 -3.38 4.59
N VAL A 119 8.76 -2.52 3.95
CA VAL A 119 8.29 -1.31 3.27
C VAL A 119 7.44 -1.65 2.04
N GLU A 120 7.87 -2.62 1.21
CA GLU A 120 7.11 -3.06 0.04
C GLU A 120 5.75 -3.64 0.44
N LEU A 121 5.69 -4.50 1.47
CA LEU A 121 4.44 -5.04 2.01
C LEU A 121 3.49 -3.92 2.48
N THR A 122 4.01 -3.00 3.27
CA THR A 122 3.21 -1.92 3.86
C THR A 122 2.65 -0.96 2.80
N LEU A 123 3.44 -0.66 1.75
CA LEU A 123 3.10 0.32 0.72
C LEU A 123 2.52 -0.28 -0.57
N LYS A 124 2.65 -1.58 -0.82
CA LYS A 124 2.21 -2.19 -2.09
C LYS A 124 1.35 -3.44 -1.91
N GLY A 125 1.25 -3.93 -0.67
CA GLY A 125 0.45 -5.10 -0.36
C GLY A 125 1.22 -6.42 -0.53
N LYS A 126 0.57 -7.49 -0.13
CA LYS A 126 1.13 -8.84 -0.16
C LYS A 126 0.91 -9.46 -1.54
N GLU A 127 1.97 -9.96 -2.13
CA GLU A 127 1.94 -10.67 -3.41
C GLU A 127 2.41 -12.12 -3.22
N ILE A 128 1.88 -13.04 -4.02
CA ILE A 128 2.34 -14.41 -4.09
C ILE A 128 2.65 -14.81 -5.52
N LYS A 129 3.61 -15.71 -5.70
CA LYS A 129 3.94 -16.25 -7.01
C LYS A 129 2.80 -17.11 -7.54
N MET A 130 2.49 -16.93 -8.80
CA MET A 130 1.60 -17.85 -9.52
C MET A 130 2.32 -19.18 -9.81
N PRO A 131 1.58 -20.25 -10.01
CA PRO A 131 2.14 -21.52 -10.47
C PRO A 131 3.03 -21.33 -11.70
N GLU A 132 4.02 -22.21 -11.84
CA GLU A 132 4.99 -22.15 -12.93
C GLU A 132 4.31 -22.11 -14.33
N GLY A 133 4.78 -21.24 -15.18
CA GLY A 133 4.23 -21.03 -16.52
C GLY A 133 3.07 -20.05 -16.61
N LEU A 134 2.42 -19.69 -15.50
CA LEU A 134 1.33 -18.72 -15.48
C LEU A 134 1.86 -17.29 -15.40
N PHE A 135 1.17 -16.40 -16.06
CA PHE A 135 1.42 -14.95 -16.01
C PHE A 135 0.20 -14.19 -16.51
N PHE A 136 0.13 -12.92 -16.19
CA PHE A 136 -0.79 -11.98 -16.83
C PHE A 136 -0.04 -10.71 -17.26
N MET A 137 -0.67 -9.95 -18.14
CA MET A 137 -0.17 -8.63 -18.53
C MET A 137 -0.90 -7.59 -17.72
N ASP A 138 -0.14 -6.75 -17.00
CA ASP A 138 -0.75 -5.62 -16.31
C ASP A 138 -1.19 -4.53 -17.30
N LYS A 139 -1.88 -3.50 -16.79
CA LYS A 139 -2.38 -2.38 -17.62
C LYS A 139 -1.29 -1.67 -18.43
N ASP A 140 -0.05 -1.75 -17.99
CA ASP A 140 1.10 -1.09 -18.62
C ASP A 140 1.83 -2.06 -19.59
N GLY A 141 1.25 -3.24 -19.86
CA GLY A 141 1.82 -4.27 -20.73
C GLY A 141 3.01 -5.00 -20.12
N THR A 142 3.21 -4.92 -18.80
CA THR A 142 4.29 -5.65 -18.13
C THR A 142 3.82 -7.05 -17.74
N ARG A 143 4.62 -8.06 -18.08
CA ARG A 143 4.37 -9.44 -17.66
C ARG A 143 4.54 -9.58 -16.16
N ARG A 144 3.50 -10.09 -15.51
CA ARG A 144 3.45 -10.38 -14.06
C ARG A 144 3.35 -11.87 -13.81
N THR A 145 4.14 -12.34 -12.89
CA THR A 145 4.16 -13.73 -12.41
C THR A 145 3.73 -13.84 -10.96
N GLU A 146 3.32 -12.73 -10.35
CA GLU A 146 2.85 -12.61 -8.98
C GLU A 146 1.48 -11.94 -8.99
N ILE A 147 0.63 -12.30 -8.05
CA ILE A 147 -0.71 -11.71 -7.85
C ILE A 147 -0.80 -11.09 -6.46
N ARG A 148 -1.51 -9.98 -6.37
CA ARG A 148 -1.87 -9.37 -5.08
C ARG A 148 -2.97 -10.16 -4.42
N ILE A 149 -2.84 -10.40 -3.12
CA ILE A 149 -3.76 -11.24 -2.38
C ILE A 149 -4.53 -10.46 -1.31
N LYS A 150 -5.69 -11.01 -0.97
CA LYS A 150 -6.49 -10.59 0.18
C LYS A 150 -5.79 -11.01 1.46
N TRP A 151 -4.81 -10.24 1.90
CA TRP A 151 -3.96 -10.51 3.07
C TRP A 151 -4.75 -10.65 4.39
N TRP A 152 -6.01 -10.30 4.38
CA TRP A 152 -6.94 -10.44 5.51
C TRP A 152 -7.71 -11.76 5.48
N GLU A 153 -7.57 -12.60 4.45
CA GLU A 153 -8.22 -13.91 4.37
C GLU A 153 -7.29 -15.03 4.83
N ASN A 154 -7.88 -16.09 5.40
CA ASN A 154 -7.12 -17.29 5.71
C ASN A 154 -6.73 -18.01 4.40
N PRO A 155 -5.46 -18.09 4.05
CA PRO A 155 -5.05 -18.68 2.78
C PRO A 155 -5.28 -20.21 2.72
N SER A 156 -5.41 -20.90 3.85
CA SER A 156 -5.56 -22.36 3.92
C SER A 156 -6.85 -22.86 3.24
N ASP A 157 -7.87 -22.01 3.18
CA ASP A 157 -9.19 -22.37 2.62
C ASP A 157 -9.40 -21.74 1.22
N MET A 158 -8.34 -21.19 0.61
CA MET A 158 -8.46 -20.42 -0.62
C MET A 158 -7.69 -21.02 -1.79
N THR A 159 -8.17 -20.70 -2.98
CA THR A 159 -7.52 -20.99 -4.25
C THR A 159 -6.78 -19.73 -4.75
N TYR A 160 -5.90 -19.86 -5.73
CA TYR A 160 -5.27 -18.70 -6.38
C TYR A 160 -6.29 -17.68 -6.88
N LYS A 161 -7.41 -18.18 -7.44
CA LYS A 161 -8.49 -17.32 -7.96
C LYS A 161 -9.25 -16.60 -6.85
N SER A 162 -9.59 -17.29 -5.77
CA SER A 162 -10.40 -16.70 -4.71
C SER A 162 -9.63 -15.74 -3.81
N ILE A 163 -8.32 -15.98 -3.60
CA ILE A 163 -7.48 -15.10 -2.79
C ILE A 163 -7.01 -13.85 -3.54
N SER A 164 -6.99 -13.87 -4.87
CA SER A 164 -6.58 -12.73 -5.67
C SER A 164 -7.51 -11.53 -5.44
N ILE A 165 -6.93 -10.35 -5.29
CA ILE A 165 -7.70 -9.09 -5.29
C ILE A 165 -8.13 -8.75 -6.71
N GLU A 166 -7.28 -9.01 -7.70
CA GLU A 166 -7.56 -8.75 -9.11
C GLU A 166 -8.42 -9.88 -9.69
N PRO A 167 -9.53 -9.57 -10.36
CA PRO A 167 -10.41 -10.59 -10.98
C PRO A 167 -9.77 -11.11 -12.27
N LEU A 168 -8.77 -11.98 -12.15
CA LEU A 168 -8.10 -12.61 -13.28
C LEU A 168 -8.79 -13.94 -13.62
N GLU A 169 -9.33 -14.04 -14.83
CA GLU A 169 -10.10 -15.21 -15.28
C GLU A 169 -9.26 -16.51 -15.34
N ASN A 170 -7.98 -16.38 -15.65
CA ASN A 170 -7.08 -17.51 -15.88
C ASN A 170 -6.37 -18.02 -14.60
N LEU A 171 -6.77 -17.55 -13.42
CA LEU A 171 -6.19 -18.07 -12.18
C LEU A 171 -6.75 -19.44 -11.83
N PRO A 172 -5.90 -20.36 -11.32
CA PRO A 172 -6.32 -21.68 -10.89
C PRO A 172 -7.35 -21.68 -9.76
N GLU A 173 -8.26 -22.65 -9.79
CA GLU A 173 -9.25 -22.90 -8.75
C GLU A 173 -8.83 -24.05 -7.81
N TYR A 174 -7.57 -24.48 -7.86
CA TYR A 174 -7.02 -25.41 -6.86
C TYR A 174 -6.36 -24.65 -5.70
N PRO A 175 -6.18 -25.33 -4.53
CA PRO A 175 -5.60 -24.71 -3.34
C PRO A 175 -4.21 -24.10 -3.58
N ILE A 176 -3.88 -23.08 -2.80
CA ILE A 176 -2.61 -22.41 -2.87
C ILE A 176 -1.52 -23.35 -2.34
N GLU A 177 -0.51 -23.62 -3.16
CA GLU A 177 0.64 -24.47 -2.80
C GLU A 177 1.83 -23.66 -2.24
N SER A 178 1.65 -22.37 -2.05
CA SER A 178 2.75 -21.50 -1.61
C SER A 178 3.12 -21.76 -0.15
N THR A 179 4.35 -22.20 0.06
CA THR A 179 4.97 -22.30 1.39
C THR A 179 5.24 -20.93 2.04
N GLU A 180 5.09 -19.86 1.28
CA GLU A 180 5.27 -18.48 1.75
C GLU A 180 4.05 -17.96 2.52
N LEU A 181 2.88 -18.63 2.37
CA LEU A 181 1.66 -18.32 3.11
C LEU A 181 1.52 -19.28 4.30
N LEU A 182 1.99 -18.84 5.45
CA LEU A 182 1.72 -19.56 6.69
C LEU A 182 0.27 -19.36 7.11
N SER A 183 -0.36 -20.40 7.62
CA SER A 183 -1.77 -20.44 7.99
C SER A 183 -2.21 -19.35 9.00
N ASP A 184 -1.27 -18.76 9.72
CA ASP A 184 -1.55 -17.76 10.78
C ASP A 184 -1.20 -16.33 10.38
N ASP A 185 -0.72 -16.09 9.15
CA ASP A 185 -0.27 -14.79 8.65
C ASP A 185 -1.40 -14.02 7.93
N TYR A 186 -2.58 -13.95 8.53
CA TYR A 186 -3.70 -13.14 8.03
C TYR A 186 -4.33 -12.29 9.15
N TYR A 187 -5.07 -11.27 8.76
CA TYR A 187 -5.72 -10.35 9.71
C TYR A 187 -6.96 -11.00 10.31
N GLN A 188 -6.96 -11.18 11.63
CA GLN A 188 -8.00 -11.95 12.31
C GLN A 188 -9.17 -11.05 12.74
N SER A 189 -10.37 -11.64 12.91
CA SER A 189 -11.58 -10.91 13.33
C SER A 189 -11.48 -10.29 14.73
N LYS A 190 -10.59 -10.80 15.59
CA LYS A 190 -10.30 -10.23 16.91
C LYS A 190 -9.36 -9.02 16.89
N ASP A 191 -8.70 -8.77 15.75
CA ASP A 191 -7.82 -7.61 15.61
C ASP A 191 -8.62 -6.31 15.54
N LYS A 192 -7.97 -5.18 15.84
CA LYS A 192 -8.54 -3.84 15.72
C LYS A 192 -9.13 -3.60 14.33
N PHE A 193 -9.99 -2.64 14.15
CA PHE A 193 -10.40 -2.21 12.82
C PHE A 193 -9.18 -1.82 11.98
N VAL A 194 -9.17 -2.13 10.69
CA VAL A 194 -8.10 -1.70 9.79
C VAL A 194 -8.68 -1.03 8.55
N PHE A 195 -8.18 0.18 8.29
CA PHE A 195 -8.48 0.99 7.11
C PHE A 195 -7.27 1.04 6.20
N PHE A 196 -7.50 0.82 4.90
CA PHE A 196 -6.43 0.81 3.91
C PHE A 196 -6.93 1.21 2.52
N GLY A 197 -6.01 1.38 1.57
CA GLY A 197 -6.29 1.74 0.19
C GLY A 197 -5.49 0.91 -0.82
N HIS A 198 -4.92 1.57 -1.84
CA HIS A 198 -3.96 1.03 -2.81
C HIS A 198 -4.53 0.12 -3.92
N TYR A 199 -5.63 -0.59 -3.69
CA TYR A 199 -6.04 -1.73 -4.54
C TYR A 199 -6.93 -1.39 -5.72
N TRP A 200 -7.33 -0.12 -5.86
CA TRP A 200 -8.11 0.34 -7.01
C TRP A 200 -9.38 -0.48 -7.24
N LEU A 201 -10.11 -0.72 -6.16
CA LEU A 201 -11.36 -1.47 -6.20
C LEU A 201 -12.38 -0.84 -7.15
N LYS A 202 -13.33 -1.65 -7.58
CA LYS A 202 -14.42 -1.24 -8.46
C LYS A 202 -15.77 -1.51 -7.81
N GLY A 203 -16.79 -0.79 -8.28
CA GLY A 203 -18.16 -0.90 -7.76
C GLY A 203 -18.38 -0.05 -6.52
N GLU A 204 -19.49 -0.29 -5.83
CA GLU A 204 -19.85 0.45 -4.63
C GLU A 204 -18.98 0.06 -3.43
N PRO A 205 -18.56 1.04 -2.61
CA PRO A 205 -17.83 0.80 -1.38
C PRO A 205 -18.55 -0.19 -0.45
N SER A 206 -17.79 -1.19 0.03
CA SER A 206 -18.33 -2.24 0.89
C SER A 206 -17.28 -2.77 1.86
N LEU A 207 -17.74 -3.36 2.97
CA LEU A 207 -16.87 -4.02 3.94
C LEU A 207 -16.48 -5.42 3.43
N TYR A 208 -15.24 -5.81 3.69
CA TYR A 208 -14.80 -7.20 3.48
C TYR A 208 -15.14 -8.10 4.66
N LYS A 209 -14.92 -7.57 5.87
CA LYS A 209 -15.23 -8.21 7.16
C LYS A 209 -15.68 -7.15 8.16
N GLU A 210 -16.11 -7.59 9.33
CA GLU A 210 -16.56 -6.73 10.42
C GLU A 210 -15.47 -5.78 10.95
N ASN A 211 -14.20 -6.03 10.60
CA ASN A 211 -13.07 -5.21 11.02
C ASN A 211 -12.14 -4.81 9.85
N ILE A 212 -12.53 -5.03 8.59
CA ILE A 212 -11.71 -4.80 7.39
C ILE A 212 -12.39 -3.82 6.44
N CYS A 213 -11.76 -2.67 6.20
CA CYS A 213 -12.32 -1.62 5.35
C CYS A 213 -11.26 -1.06 4.38
N CYS A 214 -11.45 -1.31 3.09
CA CYS A 214 -10.71 -0.63 2.02
C CYS A 214 -11.43 0.66 1.62
N LEU A 215 -10.68 1.76 1.45
CA LEU A 215 -11.21 3.07 1.06
C LEU A 215 -10.80 3.51 -0.35
N ASP A 216 -10.02 2.69 -1.09
CA ASP A 216 -9.62 3.00 -2.45
C ASP A 216 -10.56 2.37 -3.48
N TYR A 217 -11.44 3.18 -4.02
CA TYR A 217 -12.41 2.82 -5.07
C TYR A 217 -12.13 3.55 -6.38
N SER A 218 -10.84 3.70 -6.73
CA SER A 218 -10.40 4.16 -8.06
C SER A 218 -10.91 5.55 -8.45
N VAL A 219 -11.04 6.50 -7.52
CA VAL A 219 -11.56 7.85 -7.80
C VAL A 219 -10.85 8.52 -8.97
N ALA A 220 -9.52 8.38 -9.10
CA ALA A 220 -8.72 8.93 -10.19
C ALA A 220 -9.05 8.34 -11.58
N LYS A 221 -9.88 7.29 -11.64
CA LYS A 221 -10.34 6.63 -12.87
C LYS A 221 -11.86 6.63 -13.02
N GLY A 222 -12.53 7.60 -12.38
CA GLY A 222 -13.98 7.72 -12.41
C GLY A 222 -14.73 6.73 -11.53
N GLY A 223 -14.05 6.16 -10.54
CA GLY A 223 -14.66 5.45 -9.43
C GLY A 223 -15.09 6.40 -8.32
N HIS A 224 -15.20 5.89 -7.09
CA HIS A 224 -15.71 6.64 -5.95
C HIS A 224 -14.60 7.22 -5.08
N LEU A 225 -14.77 8.46 -4.62
CA LEU A 225 -14.08 8.98 -3.45
C LEU A 225 -14.83 8.47 -2.20
N ALA A 226 -14.25 7.51 -1.50
CA ALA A 226 -14.88 6.87 -0.37
C ALA A 226 -14.27 7.31 0.97
N ALA A 227 -15.13 7.46 1.96
CA ALA A 227 -14.77 7.69 3.35
C ALA A 227 -15.58 6.78 4.26
N TYR A 228 -15.06 6.48 5.43
CA TYR A 228 -15.80 5.77 6.47
C TYR A 228 -15.87 6.64 7.72
N ARG A 229 -17.08 6.82 8.27
CA ARG A 229 -17.28 7.54 9.53
C ARG A 229 -17.20 6.56 10.68
N LEU A 230 -16.07 6.55 11.40
CA LEU A 230 -15.87 5.73 12.58
C LEU A 230 -16.40 6.48 13.82
N ASP A 231 -17.28 5.83 14.58
CA ASP A 231 -17.78 6.29 15.87
C ASP A 231 -17.37 5.29 16.99
N GLU A 232 -18.27 4.90 17.87
CA GLU A 232 -18.03 3.99 19.00
C GLU A 232 -18.51 2.55 18.75
N GLU A 233 -18.60 2.13 17.48
CA GLU A 233 -19.04 0.77 17.12
C GLU A 233 -18.03 -0.32 17.47
N ASN A 234 -18.55 -1.50 17.81
CA ASN A 234 -17.73 -2.70 18.06
C ASN A 234 -17.46 -3.53 16.80
N ILE A 235 -18.23 -3.30 15.74
CA ILE A 235 -18.07 -3.88 14.40
C ILE A 235 -18.34 -2.79 13.37
N LEU A 236 -17.62 -2.83 12.23
CA LEU A 236 -17.83 -1.86 11.17
C LEU A 236 -19.23 -2.01 10.56
N ASP A 237 -19.88 -0.89 10.28
CA ASP A 237 -21.22 -0.81 9.70
C ASP A 237 -21.16 -0.28 8.26
N ARG A 238 -21.68 -1.06 7.30
CA ARG A 238 -21.74 -0.67 5.88
C ARG A 238 -22.44 0.68 5.66
N ASN A 239 -23.41 1.04 6.47
CA ASN A 239 -24.15 2.29 6.36
C ASN A 239 -23.31 3.53 6.73
N LYS A 240 -22.12 3.34 7.26
CA LYS A 240 -21.19 4.43 7.61
C LYS A 240 -20.22 4.80 6.50
N PHE A 241 -20.27 4.14 5.34
CA PHE A 241 -19.62 4.64 4.15
C PHE A 241 -20.28 5.91 3.66
N ILE A 242 -19.45 6.87 3.27
CA ILE A 242 -19.84 8.10 2.57
C ILE A 242 -19.01 8.13 1.30
N TYR A 243 -19.64 8.23 0.14
CA TYR A 243 -18.93 8.26 -1.12
C TYR A 243 -19.66 9.06 -2.19
N VAL A 244 -18.91 9.58 -3.15
CA VAL A 244 -19.36 10.36 -4.29
C VAL A 244 -18.74 9.84 -5.58
#